data_d0fd5b6e2e11c7f7314c78408c6d8ce9
#
_entry.id   d0fd5b6e2e11c7f7314c78408c6d8ce9
#
_cell.length_a   1.000
_cell.length_b   1.000
_cell.length_c   1.000
_cell.angle_alpha   90.00
_cell.angle_beta   90.00
_cell.angle_gamma   90.00
#
_symmetry.space_group_name_H-M   'P 1'
#
loop_
_entity.id
_entity.type
_entity.pdbx_description
1 polymer ?
#
loop_
_entity_poly.entity_id
_entity_poly.type
_entity_poly.pdbx_seq_one_letter_code
_entity_poly.pdbx_strand_id
1 'polypeptide(L)'
;MNKYRSLYNTTLSLIINLLLVMGCFILCRVIFLIENLKAFSDLTAGRIWRMFEGGFLFDTSAILYTNLLYIFLMLIPLHYKENAVYQKITKGIFVTTNLIVIIMNLMDTVYFQYTHRRTTASVFSEFKNEGNLGGIIGTELVNHWYLTLFAIAFGYALFKLYRKPKPVKVDRLPLYYGVHLLTLALGVYLCIGGMRGGFTGMVRPITISNANKYVDRPMETGIVLNTPFSIFRTFGKTSFAIPQYFDKEKMEALYTPVHMPADSVQFRPLNVVVFILESFSKENSGFLNEELDNGTYKGYMPFLDSLMAEGLTFKYSFSNGMKSIDGMPSVLSGIPMFIEPFFLTPSSLNTVSSIGGELGKKGYYTAFFHGADNGSMGFEAFARTAGYTHYFGRTEYNEANPDNKDFDGHWGIWDEKFFQFFGNTLSGFQQPFAAA
;
A
#
# COMPACT_ATOMS: atom_id res chain seq x y z
N MET A 1 28.75 19.96 33.15
CA MET A 1 27.43 19.66 32.53
C MET A 1 27.44 20.17 31.12
N ASN A 2 26.96 19.38 30.12
CA ASN A 2 27.11 19.75 28.71
C ASN A 2 26.27 20.99 28.38
N LYS A 3 26.90 22.10 28.05
CA LYS A 3 26.32 23.43 27.78
C LYS A 3 25.24 23.43 26.67
N TYR A 4 25.27 22.44 25.78
CA TYR A 4 24.35 22.30 24.65
C TYR A 4 23.19 21.32 24.92
N ARG A 5 23.09 20.76 26.09
CA ARG A 5 22.08 19.74 26.41
C ARG A 5 20.66 20.24 26.22
N SER A 6 20.35 21.52 26.48
CA SER A 6 19.04 22.13 26.27
C SER A 6 18.59 22.09 24.80
N LEU A 7 19.53 22.00 23.86
CA LEU A 7 19.23 22.04 22.41
C LEU A 7 18.73 20.69 21.86
N TYR A 8 19.12 19.55 22.45
CA TYR A 8 18.79 18.22 21.90
C TYR A 8 18.06 17.29 22.86
N ASN A 9 17.92 17.65 24.14
CA ASN A 9 17.39 16.76 25.18
C ASN A 9 15.98 16.26 24.90
N THR A 10 15.08 17.15 24.48
CA THR A 10 13.69 16.83 24.14
C THR A 10 13.60 16.01 22.87
N THR A 11 14.38 16.33 21.84
CA THR A 11 14.44 15.60 20.59
C THR A 11 14.96 14.17 20.79
N LEU A 12 16.01 14.00 21.59
CA LEU A 12 16.53 12.69 21.93
C LEU A 12 15.52 11.85 22.73
N SER A 13 14.80 12.49 23.65
CA SER A 13 13.73 11.81 24.39
C SER A 13 12.56 11.42 23.49
N LEU A 14 12.19 12.26 22.54
CA LEU A 14 11.20 11.95 21.50
C LEU A 14 11.60 10.71 20.70
N ILE A 15 12.81 10.70 20.14
CA ILE A 15 13.29 9.57 19.33
C ILE A 15 13.28 8.27 20.14
N ILE A 16 13.79 8.28 21.35
CA ILE A 16 13.83 7.08 22.21
C ILE A 16 12.42 6.58 22.52
N ASN A 17 11.47 7.47 22.79
CA ASN A 17 10.10 7.10 23.06
C ASN A 17 9.39 6.55 21.82
N LEU A 18 9.64 7.10 20.62
CA LEU A 18 9.11 6.53 19.38
C LEU A 18 9.73 5.15 19.05
N LEU A 19 11.01 4.95 19.33
CA LEU A 19 11.66 3.64 19.22
C LEU A 19 11.09 2.61 20.21
N LEU A 20 10.71 3.04 21.41
CA LEU A 20 10.00 2.18 22.36
C LEU A 20 8.65 1.72 21.80
N VAL A 21 7.89 2.61 21.19
CA VAL A 21 6.62 2.25 20.51
C VAL A 21 6.87 1.31 19.36
N MET A 22 7.89 1.56 18.53
CA MET A 22 8.28 0.67 17.43
C MET A 22 8.57 -0.76 17.95
N GLY A 23 9.31 -0.87 19.06
CA GLY A 23 9.54 -2.15 19.73
C GLY A 23 8.25 -2.86 20.15
N CYS A 24 7.28 -2.12 20.66
CA CYS A 24 5.96 -2.67 21.00
C CYS A 24 5.20 -3.15 19.76
N PHE A 25 5.23 -2.40 18.65
CA PHE A 25 4.59 -2.81 17.38
C PHE A 25 5.22 -4.08 16.80
N ILE A 26 6.56 -4.19 16.81
CA ILE A 26 7.27 -5.40 16.39
C ILE A 26 6.84 -6.60 17.25
N LEU A 27 6.76 -6.43 18.56
CA LEU A 27 6.30 -7.50 19.46
C LEU A 27 4.83 -7.87 19.21
N CYS A 28 3.93 -6.89 18.98
CA CYS A 28 2.55 -7.17 18.58
C CYS A 28 2.50 -7.99 17.27
N ARG A 29 3.37 -7.68 16.29
CA ARG A 29 3.47 -8.42 15.03
C ARG A 29 3.96 -9.86 15.25
N VAL A 30 4.92 -10.06 16.16
CA VAL A 30 5.38 -11.39 16.53
C VAL A 30 4.26 -12.19 17.20
N ILE A 31 3.54 -11.60 18.15
CA ILE A 31 2.37 -12.22 18.81
C ILE A 31 1.32 -12.58 17.76
N PHE A 32 0.98 -11.65 16.86
CA PHE A 32 0.04 -11.88 15.76
C PHE A 32 0.46 -13.07 14.88
N LEU A 33 1.73 -13.14 14.50
CA LEU A 33 2.26 -14.23 13.68
C LEU A 33 2.15 -15.58 14.42
N ILE A 34 2.54 -15.64 15.70
CA ILE A 34 2.51 -16.87 16.49
C ILE A 34 1.08 -17.39 16.65
N GLU A 35 0.15 -16.53 17.01
CA GLU A 35 -1.27 -16.88 17.21
C GLU A 35 -1.96 -17.37 15.93
N ASN A 36 -1.54 -16.82 14.79
CA ASN A 36 -2.15 -17.12 13.50
C ASN A 36 -1.31 -18.04 12.61
N LEU A 37 -0.28 -18.71 13.14
CA LEU A 37 0.61 -19.60 12.36
C LEU A 37 -0.15 -20.64 11.53
N LYS A 38 -1.27 -21.15 12.04
CA LYS A 38 -2.09 -22.16 11.34
C LYS A 38 -2.72 -21.63 10.05
N ALA A 39 -2.93 -20.31 9.96
CA ALA A 39 -3.47 -19.66 8.77
C ALA A 39 -2.40 -19.44 7.68
N PHE A 40 -1.13 -19.52 8.03
CA PHE A 40 -0.01 -19.24 7.14
C PHE A 40 0.78 -20.52 6.86
N SER A 41 0.57 -21.15 5.71
CA SER A 41 1.33 -22.32 5.28
C SER A 41 2.66 -21.93 4.63
N ASP A 42 3.66 -22.79 4.75
CA ASP A 42 4.94 -22.73 4.02
C ASP A 42 5.75 -21.44 4.23
N LEU A 43 5.73 -20.87 5.46
CA LEU A 43 6.54 -19.72 5.82
C LEU A 43 8.02 -20.09 5.93
N THR A 44 8.85 -19.52 5.08
CA THR A 44 10.30 -19.58 5.21
C THR A 44 10.84 -18.38 5.96
N ALA A 45 12.04 -18.48 6.54
CA ALA A 45 12.67 -17.36 7.25
C ALA A 45 12.86 -16.13 6.36
N GLY A 46 13.19 -16.31 5.07
CA GLY A 46 13.32 -15.22 4.11
C GLY A 46 11.99 -14.51 3.83
N ARG A 47 10.88 -15.25 3.73
CA ARG A 47 9.54 -14.65 3.58
C ARG A 47 9.14 -13.86 4.81
N ILE A 48 9.35 -14.41 6.01
CA ILE A 48 9.10 -13.70 7.27
C ILE A 48 9.91 -12.41 7.34
N TRP A 49 11.19 -12.45 6.99
CA TRP A 49 12.04 -11.26 6.97
C TRP A 49 11.48 -10.17 6.04
N ARG A 50 11.14 -10.51 4.80
CA ARG A 50 10.55 -9.59 3.83
C ARG A 50 9.24 -8.97 4.34
N MET A 51 8.38 -9.76 4.99
CA MET A 51 7.14 -9.26 5.59
C MET A 51 7.40 -8.32 6.77
N PHE A 52 8.41 -8.58 7.59
CA PHE A 52 8.80 -7.70 8.70
C PHE A 52 9.44 -6.41 8.21
N GLU A 53 10.24 -6.46 7.14
CA GLU A 53 10.76 -5.27 6.46
C GLU A 53 9.62 -4.37 5.97
N GLY A 54 8.64 -4.94 5.25
CA GLY A 54 7.42 -4.22 4.90
C GLY A 54 6.69 -3.70 6.14
N GLY A 55 6.54 -4.54 7.16
CA GLY A 55 5.90 -4.18 8.42
C GLY A 55 6.50 -2.96 9.09
N PHE A 56 7.82 -2.81 9.06
CA PHE A 56 8.50 -1.64 9.60
C PHE A 56 8.05 -0.32 8.94
N LEU A 57 7.83 -0.33 7.62
CA LEU A 57 7.32 0.81 6.88
C LEU A 57 5.92 1.20 7.33
N PHE A 58 5.01 0.22 7.45
CA PHE A 58 3.63 0.46 7.89
C PHE A 58 3.55 0.85 9.37
N ASP A 59 4.40 0.27 10.22
CA ASP A 59 4.50 0.63 11.64
C ASP A 59 5.00 2.06 11.80
N THR A 60 6.02 2.46 11.05
CA THR A 60 6.52 3.84 11.03
C THR A 60 5.40 4.82 10.66
N SER A 61 4.65 4.53 9.60
CA SER A 61 3.52 5.36 9.19
C SER A 61 2.46 5.46 10.28
N ALA A 62 2.04 4.34 10.87
CA ALA A 62 1.03 4.30 11.93
C ALA A 62 1.47 5.07 13.18
N ILE A 63 2.71 4.86 13.63
CA ILE A 63 3.28 5.52 14.80
C ILE A 63 3.32 7.04 14.60
N LEU A 64 3.73 7.50 13.43
CA LEU A 64 3.78 8.94 13.13
C LEU A 64 2.38 9.55 13.07
N TYR A 65 1.39 8.90 12.47
CA TYR A 65 -0.01 9.38 12.46
C TYR A 65 -0.59 9.47 13.87
N THR A 66 -0.44 8.41 14.65
CA THR A 66 -1.06 8.33 15.98
C THR A 66 -0.38 9.24 17.00
N ASN A 67 0.91 9.46 16.85
CA ASN A 67 1.70 10.28 17.77
C ASN A 67 1.93 11.73 17.30
N LEU A 68 1.21 12.23 16.27
CA LEU A 68 1.39 13.60 15.78
C LEU A 68 1.31 14.66 16.89
N LEU A 69 0.31 14.56 17.76
CA LEU A 69 0.17 15.49 18.89
C LEU A 69 1.35 15.40 19.86
N TYR A 70 1.79 14.19 20.18
CA TYR A 70 2.94 13.97 21.05
C TYR A 70 4.23 14.53 20.42
N ILE A 71 4.47 14.26 19.13
CA ILE A 71 5.62 14.75 18.38
C ILE A 71 5.63 16.27 18.35
N PHE A 72 4.48 16.89 18.06
CA PHE A 72 4.33 18.34 18.05
C PHE A 72 4.65 18.96 19.43
N LEU A 73 4.09 18.41 20.51
CA LEU A 73 4.35 18.88 21.86
C LEU A 73 5.83 18.75 22.26
N MET A 74 6.53 17.74 21.78
CA MET A 74 7.96 17.57 22.06
C MET A 74 8.86 18.48 21.21
N LEU A 75 8.45 18.84 19.99
CA LEU A 75 9.25 19.65 19.05
C LEU A 75 8.96 21.14 19.10
N ILE A 76 7.75 21.56 19.53
CA ILE A 76 7.37 22.98 19.59
C ILE A 76 8.44 23.78 20.35
N PRO A 77 8.87 24.96 19.85
CA PRO A 77 9.95 25.77 20.44
C PRO A 77 9.50 26.51 21.72
N LEU A 78 9.24 25.78 22.79
CA LEU A 78 8.88 26.32 24.10
C LEU A 78 10.00 26.03 25.09
N HIS A 79 10.55 27.05 25.73
CA HIS A 79 11.67 26.92 26.68
C HIS A 79 11.28 26.30 28.02
N TYR A 80 9.97 26.16 28.31
CA TYR A 80 9.45 25.51 29.53
C TYR A 80 8.91 24.08 29.27
N LYS A 81 9.08 23.52 28.08
CA LYS A 81 8.57 22.18 27.76
C LYS A 81 9.20 21.03 28.59
N GLU A 82 10.33 21.31 29.26
CA GLU A 82 10.94 20.39 30.21
C GLU A 82 10.34 20.47 31.63
N ASN A 83 9.39 21.38 31.85
CA ASN A 83 8.69 21.53 33.15
C ASN A 83 7.99 20.22 33.53
N ALA A 84 7.93 19.91 34.81
CA ALA A 84 7.37 18.68 35.34
C ALA A 84 5.90 18.49 34.99
N VAL A 85 5.09 19.55 35.02
CA VAL A 85 3.66 19.51 34.68
C VAL A 85 3.47 19.27 33.21
N TYR A 86 4.20 20.01 32.35
CA TYR A 86 4.16 19.82 30.88
C TYR A 86 4.51 18.39 30.54
N GLN A 87 5.59 17.84 31.07
CA GLN A 87 6.04 16.48 30.83
C GLN A 87 5.11 15.42 31.42
N LYS A 88 4.37 15.71 32.49
CA LYS A 88 3.34 14.80 33.00
C LYS A 88 2.17 14.67 32.01
N ILE A 89 1.70 15.80 31.47
CA ILE A 89 0.63 15.83 30.46
C ILE A 89 1.10 15.12 29.18
N THR A 90 2.27 15.48 28.67
CA THR A 90 2.85 14.89 27.44
C THR A 90 3.06 13.38 27.58
N LYS A 91 3.54 12.92 28.75
CA LYS A 91 3.64 11.49 29.07
C LYS A 91 2.26 10.82 29.10
N GLY A 92 1.24 11.46 29.68
CA GLY A 92 -0.13 10.97 29.71
C GLY A 92 -0.66 10.74 28.30
N ILE A 93 -0.53 11.75 27.42
CA ILE A 93 -0.92 11.67 26.01
C ILE A 93 -0.19 10.50 25.32
N PHE A 94 1.13 10.42 25.48
CA PHE A 94 1.95 9.37 24.88
C PHE A 94 1.51 7.96 25.30
N VAL A 95 1.36 7.73 26.61
CA VAL A 95 0.99 6.40 27.14
C VAL A 95 -0.42 6.03 26.72
N THR A 96 -1.39 6.93 26.83
CA THR A 96 -2.79 6.65 26.47
C THR A 96 -2.93 6.36 24.98
N THR A 97 -2.36 7.21 24.12
CA THR A 97 -2.43 7.00 22.65
C THR A 97 -1.82 5.66 22.25
N ASN A 98 -0.61 5.36 22.74
CA ASN A 98 0.08 4.15 22.34
C ASN A 98 -0.53 2.88 22.96
N LEU A 99 -1.09 2.97 24.16
CA LEU A 99 -1.83 1.85 24.75
C LEU A 99 -3.07 1.50 23.91
N ILE A 100 -3.84 2.50 23.47
CA ILE A 100 -5.01 2.29 22.61
C ILE A 100 -4.60 1.57 21.32
N VAL A 101 -3.58 2.04 20.61
CA VAL A 101 -3.18 1.43 19.32
C VAL A 101 -2.55 0.04 19.50
N ILE A 102 -1.89 -0.23 20.63
CA ILE A 102 -1.39 -1.57 20.98
C ILE A 102 -2.57 -2.52 21.23
N ILE A 103 -3.57 -2.07 22.01
CA ILE A 103 -4.79 -2.86 22.24
C ILE A 103 -5.47 -3.19 20.91
N MET A 104 -5.60 -2.22 19.99
CA MET A 104 -6.17 -2.46 18.67
C MET A 104 -5.39 -3.56 17.91
N ASN A 105 -4.06 -3.56 17.94
CA ASN A 105 -3.25 -4.59 17.30
C ASN A 105 -3.43 -5.97 17.96
N LEU A 106 -3.54 -6.02 19.30
CA LEU A 106 -3.76 -7.28 20.03
C LEU A 106 -5.17 -7.84 19.81
N MET A 107 -6.20 -7.00 19.81
CA MET A 107 -7.58 -7.43 19.50
C MET A 107 -7.67 -8.01 18.08
N ASP A 108 -6.99 -7.39 17.14
CA ASP A 108 -6.99 -7.84 15.75
C ASP A 108 -6.28 -9.20 15.56
N THR A 109 -5.45 -9.59 16.50
CA THR A 109 -4.85 -10.94 16.52
C THR A 109 -5.92 -12.03 16.63
N VAL A 110 -6.98 -11.78 17.38
CA VAL A 110 -8.14 -12.67 17.53
C VAL A 110 -9.10 -12.52 16.34
N TYR A 111 -9.43 -11.27 15.99
CA TYR A 111 -10.39 -10.98 14.92
C TYR A 111 -9.93 -11.52 13.55
N PHE A 112 -8.63 -11.57 13.30
CA PHE A 112 -8.05 -12.15 12.08
C PHE A 112 -8.39 -13.63 11.90
N GLN A 113 -8.55 -14.41 12.96
CA GLN A 113 -8.89 -15.83 12.87
C GLN A 113 -10.25 -16.05 12.19
N TYR A 114 -11.15 -15.07 12.29
CA TYR A 114 -12.49 -15.11 11.69
C TYR A 114 -12.55 -14.47 10.29
N THR A 115 -11.76 -13.43 10.06
CA THR A 115 -11.87 -12.60 8.85
C THR A 115 -10.76 -12.83 7.84
N HIS A 116 -9.65 -13.43 8.26
CA HIS A 116 -8.41 -13.61 7.49
C HIS A 116 -7.83 -12.31 6.88
N ARG A 117 -8.19 -11.18 7.46
CA ARG A 117 -7.69 -9.84 7.06
C ARG A 117 -7.58 -8.92 8.28
N ARG A 118 -6.70 -7.92 8.18
CA ARG A 118 -6.63 -6.86 9.20
C ARG A 118 -7.92 -6.05 9.24
N THR A 119 -8.31 -5.67 10.47
CA THR A 119 -9.45 -4.79 10.71
C THR A 119 -9.29 -3.48 9.94
N THR A 120 -10.34 -3.11 9.22
CA THR A 120 -10.48 -1.86 8.48
C THR A 120 -11.59 -1.01 9.09
N ALA A 121 -11.77 0.23 8.60
CA ALA A 121 -12.82 1.11 9.12
C ALA A 121 -14.25 0.57 8.89
N SER A 122 -14.44 -0.44 8.03
CA SER A 122 -15.74 -1.11 7.86
C SER A 122 -16.26 -1.75 9.14
N VAL A 123 -15.37 -2.11 10.08
CA VAL A 123 -15.74 -2.70 11.38
C VAL A 123 -16.74 -1.82 12.15
N PHE A 124 -16.63 -0.51 12.04
CA PHE A 124 -17.59 0.40 12.72
C PHE A 124 -19.01 0.31 12.15
N SER A 125 -19.16 0.00 10.87
CA SER A 125 -20.46 -0.24 10.23
C SER A 125 -20.96 -1.67 10.47
N GLU A 126 -20.08 -2.64 10.48
CA GLU A 126 -20.37 -4.06 10.74
C GLU A 126 -20.95 -4.23 12.17
N PHE A 127 -20.33 -3.58 13.16
CA PHE A 127 -20.78 -3.67 14.55
C PHE A 127 -21.93 -2.71 14.93
N LYS A 128 -22.32 -1.78 14.06
CA LYS A 128 -23.37 -0.83 14.36
C LYS A 128 -24.73 -1.49 14.69
N ASN A 129 -25.01 -2.63 14.06
CA ASN A 129 -26.25 -3.36 14.21
C ASN A 129 -26.13 -4.61 15.09
N GLU A 130 -24.96 -4.82 15.74
CA GLU A 130 -24.69 -5.99 16.56
C GLU A 130 -25.17 -5.77 18.00
N GLY A 131 -26.34 -6.31 18.34
CA GLY A 131 -26.97 -6.12 19.66
C GLY A 131 -26.22 -6.82 20.82
N ASN A 132 -25.32 -7.76 20.53
CA ASN A 132 -24.59 -8.56 21.53
C ASN A 132 -23.08 -8.31 21.56
N LEU A 133 -22.64 -7.16 21.07
CA LEU A 133 -21.20 -6.83 20.98
C LEU A 133 -20.47 -6.97 22.32
N GLY A 134 -21.11 -6.54 23.42
CA GLY A 134 -20.52 -6.67 24.76
C GLY A 134 -20.30 -8.12 25.21
N GLY A 135 -21.23 -9.01 24.88
CA GLY A 135 -21.10 -10.44 25.16
C GLY A 135 -19.96 -11.09 24.34
N ILE A 136 -19.86 -10.76 23.06
CA ILE A 136 -18.79 -11.25 22.17
C ILE A 136 -17.42 -10.80 22.72
N ILE A 137 -17.24 -9.51 22.97
CA ILE A 137 -15.99 -8.98 23.50
C ILE A 137 -15.66 -9.62 24.85
N GLY A 138 -16.65 -9.77 25.74
CA GLY A 138 -16.45 -10.42 27.04
C GLY A 138 -15.96 -11.86 26.93
N THR A 139 -16.57 -12.64 26.05
CA THR A 139 -16.18 -14.03 25.79
C THR A 139 -14.76 -14.11 25.23
N GLU A 140 -14.42 -13.26 24.26
CA GLU A 140 -13.09 -13.25 23.65
C GLU A 140 -12.01 -12.79 24.64
N LEU A 141 -12.31 -11.85 25.54
CA LEU A 141 -11.38 -11.47 26.60
C LEU A 141 -11.09 -12.61 27.58
N VAL A 142 -12.08 -13.45 27.88
CA VAL A 142 -11.89 -14.64 28.72
C VAL A 142 -11.09 -15.72 27.98
N ASN A 143 -11.44 -16.01 26.75
CA ASN A 143 -10.78 -17.04 25.94
C ASN A 143 -9.30 -16.69 25.67
N HIS A 144 -9.01 -15.39 25.48
CA HIS A 144 -7.67 -14.87 25.13
C HIS A 144 -7.11 -13.99 26.28
N TRP A 145 -7.33 -14.38 27.54
CA TRP A 145 -6.93 -13.63 28.74
C TRP A 145 -5.44 -13.22 28.75
N TYR A 146 -4.58 -14.04 28.15
CA TYR A 146 -3.14 -13.76 28.06
C TYR A 146 -2.84 -12.53 27.18
N LEU A 147 -3.65 -12.21 26.17
CA LEU A 147 -3.50 -10.97 25.39
C LEU A 147 -3.78 -9.73 26.26
N THR A 148 -4.70 -9.83 27.22
CA THR A 148 -4.92 -8.78 28.23
C THR A 148 -3.69 -8.59 29.10
N LEU A 149 -3.01 -9.67 29.51
CA LEU A 149 -1.74 -9.55 30.23
C LEU A 149 -0.64 -8.89 29.39
N PHE A 150 -0.56 -9.21 28.09
CA PHE A 150 0.35 -8.49 27.17
C PHE A 150 0.01 -7.00 27.09
N ALA A 151 -1.27 -6.62 26.99
CA ALA A 151 -1.68 -5.23 26.97
C ALA A 151 -1.26 -4.48 28.25
N ILE A 152 -1.46 -5.11 29.41
CA ILE A 152 -1.02 -4.57 30.72
C ILE A 152 0.51 -4.44 30.76
N ALA A 153 1.26 -5.45 30.31
CA ALA A 153 2.71 -5.43 30.29
C ALA A 153 3.25 -4.32 29.36
N PHE A 154 2.67 -4.14 28.17
CA PHE A 154 3.00 -3.04 27.27
C PHE A 154 2.68 -1.68 27.88
N GLY A 155 1.50 -1.52 28.50
CA GLY A 155 1.13 -0.28 29.21
C GLY A 155 2.12 0.06 30.34
N TYR A 156 2.51 -0.95 31.11
CA TYR A 156 3.54 -0.80 32.17
C TYR A 156 4.91 -0.44 31.56
N ALA A 157 5.32 -1.09 30.49
CA ALA A 157 6.57 -0.80 29.79
C ALA A 157 6.58 0.64 29.24
N LEU A 158 5.52 1.06 28.54
CA LEU A 158 5.36 2.44 28.06
C LEU A 158 5.45 3.45 29.21
N PHE A 159 4.81 3.15 30.35
CA PHE A 159 4.83 4.04 31.49
C PHE A 159 6.20 4.09 32.18
N LYS A 160 6.87 2.96 32.40
CA LYS A 160 8.14 2.86 33.13
C LYS A 160 9.35 3.26 32.29
N LEU A 161 9.38 2.85 31.01
CA LEU A 161 10.50 3.11 30.12
C LEU A 161 10.41 4.47 29.42
N TYR A 162 9.28 5.20 29.58
CA TYR A 162 9.14 6.55 29.06
C TYR A 162 10.30 7.44 29.50
N ARG A 163 11.08 7.93 28.54
CA ARG A 163 12.19 8.83 28.79
C ARG A 163 11.70 10.27 28.91
N LYS A 164 11.77 10.82 30.12
CA LYS A 164 11.54 12.25 30.36
C LYS A 164 12.78 13.06 29.99
N PRO A 165 12.64 14.19 29.28
CA PRO A 165 13.72 15.15 29.17
C PRO A 165 14.04 15.70 30.55
N LYS A 166 15.35 15.81 30.87
CA LYS A 166 15.79 16.38 32.15
C LYS A 166 15.69 17.91 32.09
N PRO A 167 15.17 18.60 33.12
CA PRO A 167 15.16 20.04 33.15
C PRO A 167 16.57 20.62 32.96
N VAL A 168 16.72 21.56 32.08
CA VAL A 168 17.99 22.23 31.79
C VAL A 168 17.72 23.72 31.65
N LYS A 169 18.57 24.54 32.32
CA LYS A 169 18.50 26.00 32.19
C LYS A 169 18.95 26.43 30.78
N VAL A 170 18.16 27.29 30.19
CA VAL A 170 18.47 27.83 28.85
C VAL A 170 19.28 29.10 28.98
N ASP A 171 20.55 29.08 28.62
CA ASP A 171 21.45 30.23 28.77
C ASP A 171 21.30 31.26 27.63
N ARG A 172 20.98 30.79 26.42
CA ARG A 172 20.85 31.62 25.18
C ARG A 172 19.53 31.37 24.47
N LEU A 173 18.52 32.14 24.79
CA LEU A 173 17.18 32.04 24.23
C LEU A 173 17.14 32.11 22.67
N PRO A 174 17.84 33.08 22.03
CA PRO A 174 17.80 33.15 20.54
C PRO A 174 18.35 31.87 19.90
N LEU A 175 19.44 31.34 20.39
CA LEU A 175 20.02 30.08 19.89
C LEU A 175 19.09 28.90 20.14
N TYR A 176 18.46 28.84 21.31
CA TYR A 176 17.49 27.82 21.66
C TYR A 176 16.31 27.79 20.67
N TYR A 177 15.68 28.95 20.46
CA TYR A 177 14.55 29.06 19.54
C TYR A 177 14.94 28.77 18.09
N GLY A 178 16.10 29.27 17.63
CA GLY A 178 16.59 28.99 16.28
C GLY A 178 16.80 27.50 16.02
N VAL A 179 17.49 26.79 16.93
CA VAL A 179 17.71 25.35 16.81
C VAL A 179 16.40 24.56 16.88
N HIS A 180 15.50 24.91 17.80
CA HIS A 180 14.23 24.19 17.93
C HIS A 180 13.26 24.45 16.77
N LEU A 181 13.30 25.62 16.15
CA LEU A 181 12.54 25.90 14.93
C LEU A 181 13.04 25.04 13.75
N LEU A 182 14.35 24.94 13.57
CA LEU A 182 14.96 24.06 12.58
C LEU A 182 14.63 22.58 12.85
N THR A 183 14.70 22.17 14.11
CA THR A 183 14.33 20.81 14.53
C THR A 183 12.86 20.51 14.28
N LEU A 184 11.97 21.47 14.50
CA LEU A 184 10.54 21.35 14.20
C LEU A 184 10.33 21.22 12.68
N ALA A 185 10.97 22.06 11.86
CA ALA A 185 10.87 21.99 10.41
C ALA A 185 11.37 20.65 9.86
N LEU A 186 12.52 20.17 10.37
CA LEU A 186 13.04 18.85 10.04
C LEU A 186 12.09 17.74 10.52
N GLY A 187 11.54 17.85 11.73
CA GLY A 187 10.57 16.90 12.26
C GLY A 187 9.30 16.81 11.42
N VAL A 188 8.77 17.94 10.97
CA VAL A 188 7.61 17.98 10.04
C VAL A 188 7.95 17.29 8.72
N TYR A 189 9.11 17.59 8.14
CA TYR A 189 9.58 16.94 6.90
C TYR A 189 9.69 15.43 7.07
N LEU A 190 10.32 14.95 8.15
CA LEU A 190 10.47 13.52 8.46
C LEU A 190 9.12 12.85 8.73
N CYS A 191 8.19 13.52 9.42
CA CYS A 191 6.85 13.01 9.65
C CYS A 191 6.08 12.86 8.33
N ILE A 192 6.13 13.86 7.45
CA ILE A 192 5.46 13.79 6.15
C ILE A 192 6.02 12.62 5.32
N GLY A 193 7.33 12.49 5.21
CA GLY A 193 7.97 11.40 4.46
C GLY A 193 7.67 10.03 5.07
N GLY A 194 7.76 9.89 6.39
CA GLY A 194 7.47 8.63 7.08
C GLY A 194 6.00 8.22 7.01
N MET A 195 5.06 9.16 7.12
CA MET A 195 3.63 8.89 6.95
C MET A 195 3.26 8.52 5.52
N ARG A 196 3.95 9.08 4.54
CA ARG A 196 3.74 8.78 3.11
C ARG A 196 4.42 7.49 2.66
N GLY A 197 5.42 7.02 3.41
CA GLY A 197 6.26 5.87 3.03
C GLY A 197 7.40 6.24 2.08
N GLY A 198 7.73 7.53 1.94
CA GLY A 198 8.84 8.01 1.11
C GLY A 198 8.92 9.54 1.08
N PHE A 199 10.09 10.04 0.70
CA PHE A 199 10.42 11.48 0.74
C PHE A 199 10.34 12.17 -0.62
N THR A 200 10.25 11.43 -1.71
CA THR A 200 10.13 12.01 -3.05
C THR A 200 8.73 12.53 -3.30
N GLY A 201 8.59 13.65 -4.02
CA GLY A 201 7.28 14.22 -4.36
C GLY A 201 6.42 13.30 -5.22
N MET A 202 7.06 12.37 -5.93
CA MET A 202 6.45 11.37 -6.82
C MET A 202 5.80 10.21 -6.07
N VAL A 203 6.29 9.87 -4.87
CA VAL A 203 5.72 8.77 -4.08
C VAL A 203 4.35 9.18 -3.56
N ARG A 204 3.31 8.50 -4.04
CA ARG A 204 1.97 8.62 -3.44
C ARG A 204 1.96 8.01 -2.05
N PRO A 205 1.13 8.53 -1.14
CA PRO A 205 1.00 7.94 0.18
C PRO A 205 0.69 6.45 0.10
N ILE A 206 1.44 5.63 0.85
CA ILE A 206 1.21 4.19 0.91
C ILE A 206 -0.22 3.88 1.34
N THR A 207 -0.79 2.83 0.73
CA THR A 207 -2.12 2.30 1.01
C THR A 207 -2.02 0.88 1.53
N ILE A 208 -3.13 0.30 1.96
CA ILE A 208 -3.15 -1.11 2.40
C ILE A 208 -2.71 -2.07 1.29
N SER A 209 -2.99 -1.77 0.02
CA SER A 209 -2.61 -2.59 -1.12
C SER A 209 -1.09 -2.70 -1.31
N ASN A 210 -0.32 -1.70 -0.88
CA ASN A 210 1.14 -1.75 -0.96
C ASN A 210 1.76 -2.89 -0.12
N ALA A 211 1.00 -3.46 0.84
CA ALA A 211 1.44 -4.63 1.59
C ALA A 211 1.66 -5.86 0.68
N ASN A 212 0.93 -5.97 -0.43
CA ASN A 212 1.07 -7.06 -1.39
C ASN A 212 2.46 -7.16 -2.02
N LYS A 213 3.23 -6.07 -2.03
CA LYS A 213 4.63 -6.06 -2.45
C LYS A 213 5.52 -7.03 -1.64
N TYR A 214 5.20 -7.25 -0.38
CA TYR A 214 6.04 -7.96 0.59
C TYR A 214 5.60 -9.41 0.84
N VAL A 215 4.57 -9.88 0.15
CA VAL A 215 3.94 -11.19 0.38
C VAL A 215 3.81 -11.97 -0.92
N ASP A 216 3.66 -13.27 -0.80
CA ASP A 216 3.39 -14.15 -1.94
C ASP A 216 1.90 -14.51 -2.02
N ARG A 217 1.18 -14.42 -0.90
CA ARG A 217 -0.27 -14.69 -0.80
C ARG A 217 -0.98 -13.50 -0.15
N PRO A 218 -2.13 -13.06 -0.67
CA PRO A 218 -2.85 -11.88 -0.14
C PRO A 218 -3.14 -11.93 1.36
N MET A 219 -3.48 -13.09 1.91
CA MET A 219 -3.74 -13.26 3.34
C MET A 219 -2.53 -12.92 4.22
N GLU A 220 -1.31 -13.10 3.73
CA GLU A 220 -0.07 -12.78 4.44
C GLU A 220 0.12 -11.27 4.66
N THR A 221 -0.63 -10.43 3.93
CA THR A 221 -0.67 -8.98 4.17
C THR A 221 -1.06 -8.64 5.60
N GLY A 222 -1.82 -9.52 6.26
CA GLY A 222 -2.11 -9.43 7.69
C GLY A 222 -0.87 -9.40 8.58
N ILE A 223 0.25 -10.03 8.17
CA ILE A 223 1.53 -9.96 8.88
C ILE A 223 2.21 -8.61 8.62
N VAL A 224 2.12 -8.07 7.41
CA VAL A 224 2.75 -6.81 7.00
C VAL A 224 2.05 -5.59 7.58
N LEU A 225 0.73 -5.55 7.48
CA LEU A 225 -0.11 -4.46 7.97
C LEU A 225 -0.20 -4.43 9.50
N ASN A 226 -0.58 -3.29 10.02
CA ASN A 226 -1.04 -3.12 11.41
C ASN A 226 -2.43 -2.49 11.43
N THR A 227 -3.17 -2.69 12.49
CA THR A 227 -4.58 -2.28 12.61
C THR A 227 -4.78 -0.77 12.59
N PRO A 228 -3.99 0.06 13.31
CA PRO A 228 -4.14 1.51 13.23
C PRO A 228 -3.97 2.04 11.81
N PHE A 229 -2.96 1.59 11.08
CA PHE A 229 -2.74 1.99 9.69
C PHE A 229 -3.93 1.58 8.80
N SER A 230 -4.39 0.34 8.93
CA SER A 230 -5.49 -0.19 8.12
C SER A 230 -6.77 0.61 8.33
N ILE A 231 -7.11 0.95 9.58
CA ILE A 231 -8.28 1.77 9.90
C ILE A 231 -8.11 3.19 9.33
N PHE A 232 -6.98 3.86 9.57
CA PHE A 232 -6.76 5.23 9.07
C PHE A 232 -6.86 5.31 7.54
N ARG A 233 -6.31 4.32 6.83
CA ARG A 233 -6.29 4.33 5.35
C ARG A 233 -7.60 3.96 4.71
N THR A 234 -8.49 3.31 5.44
CA THR A 234 -9.82 2.91 4.96
C THR A 234 -10.95 3.77 5.52
N PHE A 235 -10.63 4.69 6.45
CA PHE A 235 -11.62 5.59 7.00
C PHE A 235 -12.21 6.51 5.92
N GLY A 236 -13.52 6.58 5.85
CA GLY A 236 -14.24 7.35 4.83
C GLY A 236 -14.25 6.72 3.44
N LYS A 237 -13.69 5.52 3.27
CA LYS A 237 -13.82 4.74 2.04
C LYS A 237 -15.12 3.95 2.07
N THR A 238 -15.93 4.14 1.04
CA THR A 238 -17.20 3.42 0.90
C THR A 238 -16.96 2.08 0.20
N SER A 239 -17.45 1.00 0.79
CA SER A 239 -17.59 -0.25 0.07
C SER A 239 -18.69 -0.08 -0.98
N PHE A 240 -18.42 -0.50 -2.21
CA PHE A 240 -19.43 -0.53 -3.25
C PHE A 240 -20.55 -1.49 -2.84
N ALA A 241 -21.76 -0.95 -2.67
CA ALA A 241 -22.94 -1.76 -2.47
C ALA A 241 -23.44 -2.22 -3.84
N ILE A 242 -23.49 -3.54 -4.05
CA ILE A 242 -23.98 -4.11 -5.32
C ILE A 242 -25.45 -3.73 -5.47
N PRO A 243 -25.84 -2.95 -6.48
CA PRO A 243 -27.23 -2.59 -6.70
C PRO A 243 -28.00 -3.82 -7.18
N GLN A 244 -29.15 -4.06 -6.59
CA GLN A 244 -30.05 -5.17 -6.98
C GLN A 244 -31.17 -4.63 -7.87
N TYR A 245 -30.88 -4.33 -9.13
CA TYR A 245 -31.88 -3.88 -10.09
C TYR A 245 -32.73 -5.02 -10.66
N PHE A 246 -32.18 -6.24 -10.68
CA PHE A 246 -32.83 -7.43 -11.20
C PHE A 246 -32.57 -8.63 -10.28
N ASP A 247 -33.49 -9.60 -10.31
CA ASP A 247 -33.24 -10.91 -9.74
C ASP A 247 -32.09 -11.61 -10.46
N LYS A 248 -31.37 -12.49 -9.76
CA LYS A 248 -30.21 -13.18 -10.31
C LYS A 248 -30.53 -13.93 -11.60
N GLU A 249 -31.64 -14.63 -11.64
CA GLU A 249 -32.12 -15.39 -12.80
C GLU A 249 -32.37 -14.50 -14.02
N LYS A 250 -32.99 -13.35 -13.81
CA LYS A 250 -33.25 -12.36 -14.86
C LYS A 250 -31.95 -11.72 -15.34
N MET A 251 -31.02 -11.45 -14.43
CA MET A 251 -29.71 -10.89 -14.78
C MET A 251 -28.90 -11.88 -15.63
N GLU A 252 -28.84 -13.15 -15.24
CA GLU A 252 -28.13 -14.20 -15.99
C GLU A 252 -28.76 -14.46 -17.36
N ALA A 253 -30.08 -14.33 -17.50
CA ALA A 253 -30.77 -14.42 -18.78
C ALA A 253 -30.49 -13.24 -19.72
N LEU A 254 -30.22 -12.04 -19.18
CA LEU A 254 -29.91 -10.84 -19.96
C LEU A 254 -28.45 -10.80 -20.37
N TYR A 255 -27.53 -11.17 -19.47
CA TYR A 255 -26.11 -11.17 -19.71
C TYR A 255 -25.36 -12.12 -18.77
N THR A 256 -24.48 -12.92 -19.33
CA THR A 256 -23.50 -13.69 -18.58
C THR A 256 -22.08 -13.33 -19.02
N PRO A 257 -21.18 -13.00 -18.10
CA PRO A 257 -19.75 -12.80 -18.43
C PRO A 257 -19.02 -14.12 -18.68
N VAL A 258 -19.63 -15.26 -18.38
CA VAL A 258 -19.02 -16.58 -18.54
C VAL A 258 -19.23 -17.06 -19.98
N HIS A 259 -18.16 -17.08 -20.75
CA HIS A 259 -18.14 -17.62 -22.10
C HIS A 259 -17.43 -18.97 -22.09
N MET A 260 -18.12 -20.03 -22.42
CA MET A 260 -17.52 -21.35 -22.57
C MET A 260 -16.93 -21.48 -23.97
N PRO A 261 -15.60 -21.76 -24.10
CA PRO A 261 -15.02 -22.01 -25.39
C PRO A 261 -15.60 -23.30 -25.97
N ALA A 262 -15.64 -23.40 -27.30
CA ALA A 262 -16.00 -24.65 -27.97
C ALA A 262 -14.96 -25.75 -27.69
N ASP A 263 -15.38 -26.95 -27.33
CA ASP A 263 -14.51 -28.09 -27.01
C ASP A 263 -13.51 -28.46 -28.12
N SER A 264 -13.78 -28.02 -29.35
CA SER A 264 -12.95 -28.25 -30.52
C SER A 264 -11.73 -27.33 -30.63
N VAL A 265 -11.65 -26.29 -29.81
CA VAL A 265 -10.53 -25.33 -29.87
C VAL A 265 -9.36 -25.81 -29.02
N GLN A 266 -8.29 -26.25 -29.70
CA GLN A 266 -7.05 -26.61 -29.00
C GLN A 266 -6.33 -25.37 -28.48
N PHE A 267 -5.84 -25.44 -27.23
CA PHE A 267 -5.02 -24.38 -26.64
C PHE A 267 -3.69 -24.25 -27.43
N ARG A 268 -3.40 -23.04 -27.89
CA ARG A 268 -2.13 -22.70 -28.55
C ARG A 268 -1.27 -21.90 -27.61
N PRO A 269 -0.09 -22.38 -27.23
CA PRO A 269 0.79 -21.67 -26.28
C PRO A 269 1.54 -20.52 -26.99
N LEU A 270 0.80 -19.51 -27.45
CA LEU A 270 1.37 -18.30 -28.04
C LEU A 270 1.86 -17.36 -26.95
N ASN A 271 2.91 -16.59 -27.23
CA ASN A 271 3.31 -15.49 -26.37
C ASN A 271 2.24 -14.42 -26.37
N VAL A 272 2.02 -13.80 -25.19
CA VAL A 272 1.02 -12.75 -25.00
C VAL A 272 1.73 -11.49 -24.50
N VAL A 273 1.48 -10.37 -25.18
CA VAL A 273 1.97 -9.05 -24.77
C VAL A 273 0.80 -8.10 -24.70
N VAL A 274 0.64 -7.44 -23.55
CA VAL A 274 -0.43 -6.46 -23.29
C VAL A 274 0.19 -5.09 -23.10
N PHE A 275 -0.12 -4.14 -23.98
CA PHE A 275 0.29 -2.75 -23.82
C PHE A 275 -0.87 -1.92 -23.27
N ILE A 276 -0.63 -1.21 -22.17
CA ILE A 276 -1.55 -0.22 -21.60
C ILE A 276 -0.89 1.14 -21.81
N LEU A 277 -1.25 1.82 -22.89
CA LEU A 277 -0.63 3.06 -23.30
C LEU A 277 -1.33 4.27 -22.66
N GLU A 278 -0.56 5.13 -21.99
CA GLU A 278 -1.07 6.34 -21.33
C GLU A 278 -1.45 7.39 -22.38
N SER A 279 -2.62 8.00 -22.20
CA SER A 279 -3.12 9.15 -22.99
C SER A 279 -3.27 8.91 -24.52
N PHE A 280 -3.35 7.67 -24.96
CA PHE A 280 -3.67 7.33 -26.34
C PHE A 280 -5.19 7.28 -26.51
N SER A 281 -5.75 8.34 -27.00
CA SER A 281 -7.19 8.47 -27.19
C SER A 281 -7.57 8.45 -28.67
N LYS A 282 -8.86 8.20 -28.95
CA LYS A 282 -9.40 8.04 -30.30
C LYS A 282 -9.08 9.23 -31.22
N GLU A 283 -9.14 10.46 -30.68
CA GLU A 283 -8.88 11.67 -31.45
C GLU A 283 -7.47 11.74 -32.08
N ASN A 284 -6.51 10.99 -31.54
CA ASN A 284 -5.14 10.94 -32.06
C ASN A 284 -4.97 9.96 -33.24
N SER A 285 -5.99 9.14 -33.54
CA SER A 285 -5.95 8.13 -34.60
C SER A 285 -6.54 8.66 -35.92
N GLY A 286 -5.80 8.59 -36.99
CA GLY A 286 -6.33 8.83 -38.33
C GLY A 286 -7.25 7.70 -38.75
N PHE A 287 -6.89 6.44 -38.46
CA PHE A 287 -7.70 5.26 -38.81
C PHE A 287 -9.09 5.24 -38.19
N LEU A 288 -9.23 5.73 -36.93
CA LEU A 288 -10.52 5.77 -36.25
C LEU A 288 -11.36 7.04 -36.56
N ASN A 289 -10.78 8.01 -37.27
CA ASN A 289 -11.40 9.31 -37.59
C ASN A 289 -11.25 9.68 -39.06
N GLU A 290 -11.46 8.73 -39.95
CA GLU A 290 -11.36 8.93 -41.39
C GLU A 290 -12.28 10.03 -41.94
N GLU A 291 -13.35 10.34 -41.22
CA GLU A 291 -14.31 11.41 -41.59
C GLU A 291 -13.85 12.83 -41.25
N LEU A 292 -12.84 13.00 -40.38
CA LEU A 292 -12.36 14.32 -40.01
C LEU A 292 -11.58 15.00 -41.16
N ASP A 293 -11.56 16.32 -41.14
CA ASP A 293 -10.89 17.18 -42.11
C ASP A 293 -11.25 16.80 -43.59
N ASN A 294 -12.52 16.47 -43.84
CA ASN A 294 -13.01 16.00 -45.11
C ASN A 294 -12.27 14.75 -45.64
N GLY A 295 -11.87 13.86 -44.76
CA GLY A 295 -11.17 12.61 -45.12
C GLY A 295 -9.65 12.76 -45.22
N THR A 296 -9.08 13.88 -44.82
CA THR A 296 -7.62 14.12 -44.87
C THR A 296 -6.91 14.02 -43.53
N TYR A 297 -7.63 13.78 -42.45
CA TYR A 297 -7.06 13.69 -41.10
C TYR A 297 -6.14 12.48 -40.98
N LYS A 298 -4.87 12.71 -40.63
CA LYS A 298 -3.86 11.64 -40.51
C LYS A 298 -3.58 11.21 -39.05
N GLY A 299 -4.11 11.92 -38.09
CA GLY A 299 -3.81 11.68 -36.67
C GLY A 299 -2.34 11.89 -36.31
N TYR A 300 -1.96 11.39 -35.12
CA TYR A 300 -0.62 11.54 -34.55
C TYR A 300 0.04 10.20 -34.21
N MET A 301 -0.59 9.07 -34.50
CA MET A 301 -0.07 7.73 -34.19
C MET A 301 -0.08 6.77 -35.41
N PRO A 302 0.65 7.12 -36.48
CA PRO A 302 0.57 6.40 -37.77
C PRO A 302 0.98 4.93 -37.67
N PHE A 303 1.92 4.58 -36.76
CA PHE A 303 2.31 3.19 -36.53
C PHE A 303 1.17 2.37 -35.93
N LEU A 304 0.51 2.90 -34.88
CA LEU A 304 -0.64 2.23 -34.28
C LEU A 304 -1.82 2.14 -35.25
N ASP A 305 -2.04 3.16 -36.06
CA ASP A 305 -3.05 3.14 -37.13
C ASP A 305 -2.79 2.02 -38.11
N SER A 306 -1.54 1.77 -38.50
CA SER A 306 -1.19 0.63 -39.36
C SER A 306 -1.45 -0.73 -38.71
N LEU A 307 -1.17 -0.86 -37.40
CA LEU A 307 -1.50 -2.08 -36.64
C LEU A 307 -3.02 -2.29 -36.52
N MET A 308 -3.77 -1.20 -36.30
CA MET A 308 -5.23 -1.24 -36.25
C MET A 308 -5.85 -1.72 -37.55
N ALA A 309 -5.26 -1.38 -38.69
CA ALA A 309 -5.71 -1.82 -40.01
C ALA A 309 -5.47 -3.32 -40.27
N GLU A 310 -4.46 -3.91 -39.65
CA GLU A 310 -4.09 -5.33 -39.80
C GLU A 310 -4.68 -6.24 -38.71
N GLY A 311 -5.19 -5.65 -37.61
CA GLY A 311 -5.68 -6.37 -36.44
C GLY A 311 -7.18 -6.29 -36.22
N LEU A 312 -7.61 -6.81 -35.06
CA LEU A 312 -8.98 -6.62 -34.59
C LEU A 312 -9.05 -5.29 -33.81
N THR A 313 -9.78 -4.34 -34.37
CA THR A 313 -9.93 -3.00 -33.80
C THR A 313 -11.38 -2.71 -33.42
N PHE A 314 -11.61 -2.08 -32.28
CA PHE A 314 -12.94 -1.69 -31.82
C PHE A 314 -13.14 -0.18 -32.02
N LYS A 315 -14.05 0.20 -32.91
CA LYS A 315 -14.38 1.61 -33.20
C LYS A 315 -14.94 2.33 -31.97
N TYR A 316 -15.70 1.62 -31.13
CA TYR A 316 -16.32 2.13 -29.92
C TYR A 316 -15.69 1.43 -28.72
N SER A 317 -14.68 2.04 -28.17
CA SER A 317 -13.97 1.57 -26.98
C SER A 317 -13.98 2.67 -25.92
N PHE A 318 -14.29 2.29 -24.69
CA PHE A 318 -14.40 3.22 -23.56
C PHE A 318 -13.50 2.76 -22.42
N SER A 319 -12.79 3.71 -21.83
CA SER A 319 -12.00 3.42 -20.62
C SER A 319 -12.93 3.20 -19.42
N ASN A 320 -12.55 2.29 -18.56
CA ASN A 320 -13.21 2.08 -17.27
C ASN A 320 -12.43 2.83 -16.18
N GLY A 321 -12.84 4.05 -15.91
CA GLY A 321 -12.16 4.97 -15.01
C GLY A 321 -11.39 6.06 -15.74
N MET A 322 -10.86 7.02 -14.97
CA MET A 322 -10.24 8.24 -15.48
C MET A 322 -8.72 8.28 -15.31
N LYS A 323 -8.12 7.23 -14.79
CA LYS A 323 -6.69 7.15 -14.45
C LYS A 323 -6.13 5.77 -14.79
N SER A 324 -4.84 5.68 -15.08
CA SER A 324 -4.13 4.42 -15.35
C SER A 324 -4.27 3.39 -14.23
N ILE A 325 -4.33 3.87 -12.98
CA ILE A 325 -4.57 3.02 -11.81
C ILE A 325 -5.93 2.28 -11.87
N ASP A 326 -6.90 2.79 -12.61
CA ASP A 326 -8.21 2.17 -12.81
C ASP A 326 -8.19 1.24 -14.02
N GLY A 327 -7.44 1.62 -15.06
CA GLY A 327 -7.33 0.87 -16.32
C GLY A 327 -6.64 -0.48 -16.17
N MET A 328 -5.57 -0.54 -15.38
CA MET A 328 -4.77 -1.76 -15.26
C MET A 328 -5.55 -2.95 -14.66
N PRO A 329 -6.29 -2.83 -13.52
CA PRO A 329 -7.12 -3.92 -13.02
C PRO A 329 -8.24 -4.30 -14.00
N SER A 330 -8.79 -3.33 -14.74
CA SER A 330 -9.84 -3.57 -15.73
C SER A 330 -9.35 -4.38 -16.90
N VAL A 331 -8.18 -4.04 -17.45
CA VAL A 331 -7.60 -4.75 -18.62
C VAL A 331 -7.08 -6.12 -18.23
N LEU A 332 -6.33 -6.23 -17.13
CA LEU A 332 -5.61 -7.47 -16.79
C LEU A 332 -6.43 -8.47 -15.98
N SER A 333 -7.49 -8.01 -15.31
CA SER A 333 -8.27 -8.83 -14.38
C SER A 333 -9.80 -8.67 -14.53
N GLY A 334 -10.26 -7.83 -15.45
CA GLY A 334 -11.69 -7.58 -15.64
C GLY A 334 -12.36 -6.90 -14.43
N ILE A 335 -11.60 -6.22 -13.58
CA ILE A 335 -12.11 -5.55 -12.38
C ILE A 335 -12.36 -4.08 -12.72
N PRO A 336 -13.62 -3.65 -12.92
CA PRO A 336 -13.92 -2.27 -13.24
C PRO A 336 -13.76 -1.36 -12.02
N MET A 337 -13.47 -0.10 -12.26
CA MET A 337 -13.63 0.93 -11.24
C MET A 337 -15.11 1.23 -11.03
N PHE A 338 -15.58 1.16 -9.80
CA PHE A 338 -16.95 1.53 -9.46
C PHE A 338 -17.01 2.96 -8.87
N ILE A 339 -16.57 3.14 -7.62
CA ILE A 339 -16.56 4.43 -6.94
C ILE A 339 -15.13 4.89 -6.66
N GLU A 340 -14.31 3.98 -6.18
CA GLU A 340 -12.90 4.20 -5.83
C GLU A 340 -12.01 3.26 -6.66
N PRO A 341 -10.78 3.67 -7.00
CA PRO A 341 -9.80 2.79 -7.60
C PRO A 341 -9.63 1.52 -6.78
N PHE A 342 -9.59 0.36 -7.43
CA PHE A 342 -9.45 -0.95 -6.78
C PHE A 342 -8.34 -0.99 -5.72
N PHE A 343 -7.16 -0.41 -6.02
CA PHE A 343 -6.01 -0.36 -5.09
C PHE A 343 -6.26 0.41 -3.79
N LEU A 344 -7.26 1.29 -3.77
CA LEU A 344 -7.58 2.11 -2.60
C LEU A 344 -8.64 1.44 -1.72
N THR A 345 -9.19 0.32 -2.16
CA THR A 345 -10.24 -0.42 -1.45
C THR A 345 -9.66 -1.60 -0.69
N PRO A 346 -10.34 -2.08 0.36
CA PRO A 346 -9.97 -3.32 1.05
C PRO A 346 -9.96 -4.55 0.13
N SER A 347 -10.71 -4.52 -0.97
CA SER A 347 -10.76 -5.61 -1.96
C SER A 347 -9.41 -5.86 -2.64
N SER A 348 -8.49 -4.90 -2.63
CA SER A 348 -7.12 -5.07 -3.13
C SER A 348 -6.28 -6.09 -2.34
N LEU A 349 -6.76 -6.51 -1.18
CA LEU A 349 -6.15 -7.56 -0.36
C LEU A 349 -6.69 -8.96 -0.66
N ASN A 350 -7.67 -9.08 -1.57
CA ASN A 350 -8.19 -10.37 -2.01
C ASN A 350 -7.31 -10.98 -3.10
N THR A 351 -7.43 -12.29 -3.30
CA THR A 351 -6.85 -12.96 -4.46
C THR A 351 -7.52 -12.46 -5.73
N VAL A 352 -6.73 -12.12 -6.72
CA VAL A 352 -7.18 -11.60 -8.01
C VAL A 352 -6.86 -12.60 -9.10
N SER A 353 -7.87 -12.98 -9.89
CA SER A 353 -7.66 -13.70 -11.15
C SER A 353 -7.26 -12.71 -12.25
N SER A 354 -6.26 -13.04 -13.03
CA SER A 354 -5.76 -12.20 -14.12
C SER A 354 -5.25 -13.02 -15.29
N ILE A 355 -5.06 -12.37 -16.44
CA ILE A 355 -4.42 -12.98 -17.61
C ILE A 355 -3.05 -13.58 -17.23
N GLY A 356 -2.19 -12.82 -16.53
CA GLY A 356 -0.88 -13.28 -16.10
C GLY A 356 -0.95 -14.47 -15.14
N GLY A 357 -1.81 -14.41 -14.12
CA GLY A 357 -1.98 -15.49 -13.16
C GLY A 357 -2.52 -16.78 -13.78
N GLU A 358 -3.52 -16.69 -14.66
CA GLU A 358 -4.10 -17.86 -15.33
C GLU A 358 -3.14 -18.50 -16.34
N LEU A 359 -2.37 -17.69 -17.07
CA LEU A 359 -1.34 -18.22 -17.97
C LEU A 359 -0.15 -18.78 -17.19
N GLY A 360 0.23 -18.18 -16.05
CA GLY A 360 1.25 -18.73 -15.17
C GLY A 360 0.93 -20.14 -14.67
N LYS A 361 -0.35 -20.44 -14.36
CA LYS A 361 -0.82 -21.79 -14.01
C LYS A 361 -0.66 -22.80 -15.16
N LYS A 362 -0.53 -22.31 -16.40
CA LYS A 362 -0.29 -23.10 -17.60
C LYS A 362 1.20 -23.19 -18.00
N GLY A 363 2.11 -22.75 -17.12
CA GLY A 363 3.55 -22.83 -17.34
C GLY A 363 4.16 -21.67 -18.10
N TYR A 364 3.44 -20.55 -18.28
CA TYR A 364 3.99 -19.35 -18.89
C TYR A 364 4.97 -18.65 -17.94
N TYR A 365 6.05 -18.10 -18.50
CA TYR A 365 6.83 -17.08 -17.83
C TYR A 365 6.03 -15.78 -17.81
N THR A 366 5.77 -15.20 -16.63
CA THR A 366 4.91 -14.03 -16.53
C THR A 366 5.67 -12.83 -15.99
N ALA A 367 5.57 -11.67 -16.66
CA ALA A 367 6.30 -10.45 -16.35
C ALA A 367 5.43 -9.20 -16.47
N PHE A 368 5.63 -8.27 -15.56
CA PHE A 368 4.99 -6.96 -15.59
C PHE A 368 6.06 -5.87 -15.66
N PHE A 369 5.84 -4.88 -16.53
CA PHE A 369 6.78 -3.79 -16.79
C PHE A 369 6.16 -2.44 -16.49
N HIS A 370 6.89 -1.56 -15.84
CA HIS A 370 6.45 -0.20 -15.56
C HIS A 370 7.65 0.72 -15.31
N GLY A 371 7.91 1.68 -16.19
CA GLY A 371 9.11 2.52 -16.20
C GLY A 371 9.30 3.48 -15.01
N ALA A 372 8.38 3.52 -14.05
CA ALA A 372 8.50 4.34 -12.85
C ALA A 372 9.17 3.59 -11.70
N ASP A 373 9.37 4.29 -10.56
CA ASP A 373 9.92 3.70 -9.34
C ASP A 373 9.12 2.47 -8.90
N ASN A 374 9.81 1.40 -8.50
CA ASN A 374 9.17 0.19 -8.02
C ASN A 374 8.25 0.50 -6.83
N GLY A 375 7.02 -0.03 -6.89
CA GLY A 375 5.97 0.25 -5.91
C GLY A 375 5.20 1.57 -6.15
N SER A 376 5.57 2.39 -7.16
CA SER A 376 4.80 3.56 -7.54
C SER A 376 3.35 3.18 -7.85
N MET A 377 2.39 3.97 -7.36
CA MET A 377 0.94 3.80 -7.55
C MET A 377 0.39 2.40 -7.20
N GLY A 378 1.17 1.53 -6.57
CA GLY A 378 0.75 0.16 -6.22
C GLY A 378 0.80 -0.85 -7.38
N PHE A 379 1.39 -0.52 -8.51
CA PHE A 379 1.45 -1.40 -9.69
C PHE A 379 2.21 -2.68 -9.41
N GLU A 380 3.35 -2.63 -8.74
CA GLU A 380 4.09 -3.83 -8.32
C GLU A 380 3.26 -4.71 -7.38
N ALA A 381 2.56 -4.11 -6.42
CA ALA A 381 1.70 -4.83 -5.49
C ALA A 381 0.55 -5.54 -6.23
N PHE A 382 -0.07 -4.87 -7.20
CA PHE A 382 -1.10 -5.49 -8.04
C PHE A 382 -0.53 -6.60 -8.92
N ALA A 383 0.59 -6.38 -9.60
CA ALA A 383 1.19 -7.38 -10.46
C ALA A 383 1.44 -8.69 -9.71
N ARG A 384 1.95 -8.62 -8.47
CA ARG A 384 2.13 -9.79 -7.59
C ARG A 384 0.81 -10.46 -7.23
N THR A 385 -0.19 -9.67 -6.81
CA THR A 385 -1.54 -10.19 -6.47
C THR A 385 -2.23 -10.81 -7.69
N ALA A 386 -1.99 -10.26 -8.87
CA ALA A 386 -2.47 -10.74 -10.15
C ALA A 386 -1.69 -11.96 -10.70
N GLY A 387 -0.66 -12.43 -10.00
CA GLY A 387 0.08 -13.64 -10.33
C GLY A 387 1.20 -13.48 -11.36
N TYR A 388 1.64 -12.24 -11.62
CA TYR A 388 2.87 -12.01 -12.37
C TYR A 388 4.07 -12.35 -11.49
N THR A 389 4.96 -13.22 -11.98
CA THR A 389 6.11 -13.73 -11.20
C THR A 389 7.30 -12.79 -11.21
N HIS A 390 7.40 -11.96 -12.25
CA HIS A 390 8.49 -11.00 -12.43
C HIS A 390 7.94 -9.59 -12.58
N TYR A 391 8.66 -8.62 -12.01
CA TYR A 391 8.38 -7.20 -12.16
C TYR A 391 9.64 -6.47 -12.61
N PHE A 392 9.51 -5.67 -13.65
CA PHE A 392 10.59 -4.86 -14.22
C PHE A 392 10.20 -3.39 -14.14
N GLY A 393 10.75 -2.71 -13.15
CA GLY A 393 10.57 -1.28 -12.91
C GLY A 393 11.84 -0.50 -13.20
N ARG A 394 11.90 0.71 -12.65
CA ARG A 394 13.09 1.55 -12.74
C ARG A 394 14.32 0.92 -12.08
N THR A 395 14.14 0.13 -11.03
CA THR A 395 15.25 -0.57 -10.36
C THR A 395 15.96 -1.50 -11.33
N GLU A 396 15.22 -2.40 -11.98
CA GLU A 396 15.74 -3.38 -12.93
C GLU A 396 16.28 -2.71 -14.21
N TYR A 397 15.64 -1.59 -14.62
CA TYR A 397 16.18 -0.77 -15.71
C TYR A 397 17.56 -0.21 -15.38
N ASN A 398 17.73 0.37 -14.20
CA ASN A 398 18.99 0.99 -13.77
C ASN A 398 20.09 -0.04 -13.51
N GLU A 399 19.75 -1.27 -13.11
CA GLU A 399 20.72 -2.37 -13.01
C GLU A 399 21.31 -2.72 -14.38
N ALA A 400 20.49 -2.68 -15.43
CA ALA A 400 20.93 -2.88 -16.81
C ALA A 400 21.59 -1.63 -17.42
N ASN A 401 21.27 -0.42 -16.94
CA ASN A 401 21.74 0.87 -17.44
C ASN A 401 22.23 1.75 -16.27
N PRO A 402 23.44 1.50 -15.73
CA PRO A 402 23.90 2.10 -14.47
C PRO A 402 24.10 3.63 -14.49
N ASP A 403 24.20 4.25 -15.67
CA ASP A 403 24.41 5.69 -15.80
C ASP A 403 23.16 6.54 -15.49
N ASN A 404 22.00 5.90 -15.36
CA ASN A 404 20.71 6.51 -14.94
C ASN A 404 20.35 7.82 -15.67
N LYS A 405 20.72 7.96 -16.95
CA LYS A 405 20.50 9.19 -17.74
C LYS A 405 19.10 9.28 -18.33
N ASP A 406 18.38 8.18 -18.38
CA ASP A 406 17.12 8.06 -19.11
C ASP A 406 15.89 8.33 -18.21
N PHE A 407 16.11 8.75 -16.96
CA PHE A 407 15.05 9.18 -16.07
C PHE A 407 14.67 10.64 -16.36
N ASP A 408 13.36 10.90 -16.55
CA ASP A 408 12.82 12.23 -16.89
C ASP A 408 12.91 13.26 -15.74
N GLY A 409 13.39 12.85 -14.58
CA GLY A 409 13.49 13.68 -13.37
C GLY A 409 12.20 13.78 -12.57
N HIS A 410 11.08 13.26 -13.06
CA HIS A 410 9.77 13.39 -12.44
C HIS A 410 9.03 12.08 -12.26
N TRP A 411 8.79 11.36 -13.34
CA TRP A 411 7.85 10.25 -13.34
C TRP A 411 8.49 8.89 -13.56
N GLY A 412 9.32 8.75 -14.59
CA GLY A 412 9.88 7.47 -14.98
C GLY A 412 10.99 7.56 -16.01
N ILE A 413 11.34 6.41 -16.54
CA ILE A 413 12.26 6.29 -17.66
C ILE A 413 11.54 6.76 -18.92
N TRP A 414 12.21 7.49 -19.81
CA TRP A 414 11.67 7.88 -21.11
C TRP A 414 11.16 6.66 -21.87
N ASP A 415 9.95 6.74 -22.42
CA ASP A 415 9.27 5.62 -23.07
C ASP A 415 10.11 4.95 -24.15
N GLU A 416 10.78 5.73 -25.02
CA GLU A 416 11.67 5.18 -26.04
C GLU A 416 12.71 4.23 -25.47
N LYS A 417 13.36 4.64 -24.38
CA LYS A 417 14.40 3.85 -23.71
C LYS A 417 13.83 2.65 -22.98
N PHE A 418 12.69 2.86 -22.34
CA PHE A 418 12.02 1.79 -21.60
C PHE A 418 11.47 0.72 -22.56
N PHE A 419 10.92 1.09 -23.73
CA PHE A 419 10.49 0.13 -24.73
C PHE A 419 11.64 -0.65 -25.36
N GLN A 420 12.82 -0.03 -25.55
CA GLN A 420 14.02 -0.75 -25.97
C GLN A 420 14.44 -1.79 -24.92
N PHE A 421 14.45 -1.42 -23.64
CA PHE A 421 14.71 -2.32 -22.53
C PHE A 421 13.67 -3.46 -22.48
N PHE A 422 12.39 -3.12 -22.60
CA PHE A 422 11.29 -4.08 -22.67
C PHE A 422 11.51 -5.11 -23.79
N GLY A 423 11.74 -4.68 -25.02
CA GLY A 423 11.94 -5.57 -26.17
C GLY A 423 13.17 -6.46 -26.00
N ASN A 424 14.30 -5.90 -25.53
CA ASN A 424 15.52 -6.66 -25.25
C ASN A 424 15.30 -7.71 -24.15
N THR A 425 14.58 -7.36 -23.10
CA THR A 425 14.27 -8.26 -21.99
C THR A 425 13.36 -9.40 -22.45
N LEU A 426 12.30 -9.10 -23.21
CA LEU A 426 11.39 -10.11 -23.77
C LEU A 426 12.09 -11.12 -24.68
N SER A 427 13.09 -10.68 -25.45
CA SER A 427 13.84 -11.57 -26.35
C SER A 427 14.62 -12.66 -25.61
N GLY A 428 14.92 -12.47 -24.34
CA GLY A 428 15.57 -13.43 -23.46
C GLY A 428 14.61 -14.34 -22.69
N PHE A 429 13.30 -14.15 -22.81
CA PHE A 429 12.33 -14.93 -22.01
C PHE A 429 12.16 -16.35 -22.52
N GLN A 430 11.98 -17.26 -21.57
CA GLN A 430 11.53 -18.62 -21.87
C GLN A 430 10.10 -18.57 -22.44
N GLN A 431 9.86 -19.28 -23.51
CA GLN A 431 8.54 -19.39 -24.14
C GLN A 431 7.77 -20.60 -23.61
N PRO A 432 6.45 -20.52 -23.51
CA PRO A 432 5.63 -19.32 -23.76
C PRO A 432 5.72 -18.31 -22.63
N PHE A 433 5.57 -17.03 -22.95
CA PHE A 433 5.54 -15.96 -21.95
C PHE A 433 4.29 -15.07 -22.06
N ALA A 434 3.92 -14.42 -20.95
CA ALA A 434 2.92 -13.38 -20.89
C ALA A 434 3.50 -12.14 -20.21
N ALA A 435 3.52 -11.00 -20.92
CA ALA A 435 4.06 -9.74 -20.43
C ALA A 435 3.00 -8.63 -20.53
N ALA A 436 2.99 -7.70 -19.58
CA ALA A 436 2.13 -6.53 -19.57
C ALA A 436 2.94 -5.27 -19.26
#